data_0cfa6e81e30c8be472aa379b7bd1bce9
#
_entry.id   0cfa6e81e30c8be472aa379b7bd1bce9
#
_cell.length_a   1.000
_cell.length_b   1.000
_cell.length_c   1.000
_cell.angle_alpha   90.00
_cell.angle_beta   90.00
_cell.angle_gamma   90.00
#
_symmetry.space_group_name_H-M   'P 1'
#
loop_
_entity.id
_entity.type
_entity.pdbx_description
1 polymer ?
#
loop_
_entity_poly.entity_id
_entity_poly.type
_entity_poly.pdbx_seq_one_letter_code
_entity_poly.pdbx_strand_id
1 'polypeptide(L)'
;MKAGLILARGRIRTLGRDGLATHSHLAIAAGKVMAAGGAEVMGLRGQRTRVIDLRGAAVLPGFNDAHAHVVYYGLTRFGADLGGARSVAEIVRRLRAHGRELKPGEWQQGMGYRVDELAEKRAPHRLELDRATRRRPAFIDERGGHARVANSAALAAAGITDATKDPPGGRLGRDRDGTPNGLLLESAMRLVADVQPRSPLTRRMEGILKAQRLLLSRGITSVGAAVNRGFADDLRAYQLLAERGRLRMRVNEFLSWELLEAAAGIGLRAGFGGSVVRAGPIKVFVDGGAERVAMRSGKGVWRTTPAELRELVGTATRAGLQVAAHAIGDGAIAAMCDAVESAGAVTLRHRVEHCTICPPDLQRRLARLRMVAVMQPMAARFARELPSAFGAHDRWHLAAHGPLLRAGVPVAFSSDLPVVPDPNP
;
A
#
# COMPACT_ATOMS: atom_id res chain seq x y z
N MET A 1 38.92 -13.23 2.77
CA MET A 1 38.37 -11.86 2.48
C MET A 1 38.32 -11.11 3.80
N LYS A 2 38.63 -9.80 3.82
CA LYS A 2 38.53 -8.97 5.03
C LYS A 2 37.23 -8.16 4.99
N ALA A 3 36.66 -7.87 6.18
CA ALA A 3 35.44 -7.10 6.30
C ALA A 3 35.66 -5.61 5.96
N GLY A 4 34.70 -4.97 5.35
CA GLY A 4 34.66 -3.52 5.18
C GLY A 4 34.14 -2.80 6.45
N LEU A 5 33.24 -3.47 7.19
CA LEU A 5 32.64 -2.97 8.43
C LEU A 5 32.51 -4.12 9.43
N ILE A 6 32.86 -3.84 10.69
CA ILE A 6 32.55 -4.72 11.83
C ILE A 6 31.75 -3.93 12.86
N LEU A 7 30.60 -4.46 13.25
CA LEU A 7 29.84 -4.03 14.42
C LEU A 7 30.31 -4.88 15.60
N ALA A 8 30.77 -4.27 16.68
CA ALA A 8 31.38 -4.95 17.80
C ALA A 8 30.69 -4.64 19.13
N ARG A 9 30.70 -5.59 20.07
CA ARG A 9 30.19 -5.44 21.44
C ARG A 9 28.74 -5.02 21.53
N GLY A 10 27.85 -5.64 20.69
CA GLY A 10 26.42 -5.38 20.66
C GLY A 10 25.58 -6.57 21.11
N ARG A 11 24.26 -6.40 21.03
CA ARG A 11 23.27 -7.46 21.14
C ARG A 11 22.63 -7.66 19.76
N ILE A 12 23.25 -8.50 18.93
CA ILE A 12 22.92 -8.65 17.52
C ILE A 12 22.02 -9.88 17.34
N ARG A 13 20.84 -9.68 16.80
CA ARG A 13 19.86 -10.73 16.48
C ARG A 13 19.77 -10.89 14.97
N THR A 14 20.07 -12.08 14.47
CA THR A 14 20.12 -12.32 13.01
C THR A 14 18.80 -12.80 12.42
N LEU A 15 17.86 -13.32 13.22
CA LEU A 15 16.58 -13.91 12.77
C LEU A 15 16.77 -14.97 11.67
N GLY A 16 17.91 -15.68 11.70
CA GLY A 16 18.24 -16.74 10.76
C GLY A 16 17.48 -18.05 11.02
N ARG A 17 17.93 -19.12 10.34
CA ARG A 17 17.34 -20.47 10.53
C ARG A 17 17.45 -20.98 11.97
N ASP A 18 18.44 -20.53 12.69
CA ASP A 18 18.70 -20.88 14.10
C ASP A 18 17.83 -20.06 15.08
N GLY A 19 16.80 -19.42 14.58
CA GLY A 19 15.88 -18.63 15.39
C GLY A 19 16.46 -17.29 15.85
N LEU A 20 16.25 -16.96 17.14
CA LEU A 20 16.67 -15.69 17.74
C LEU A 20 18.11 -15.75 18.30
N ALA A 21 19.06 -16.36 17.59
CA ALA A 21 20.45 -16.37 18.01
C ALA A 21 20.97 -14.96 18.30
N THR A 22 21.68 -14.81 19.41
CA THR A 22 22.28 -13.54 19.84
C THR A 22 23.80 -13.61 19.67
N HIS A 23 24.33 -12.63 18.95
CA HIS A 23 25.75 -12.47 18.69
C HIS A 23 26.24 -11.14 19.28
N SER A 24 27.53 -11.03 19.52
CA SER A 24 28.15 -9.77 20.01
C SER A 24 28.84 -8.99 18.89
N HIS A 25 29.17 -9.65 17.77
CA HIS A 25 29.89 -9.06 16.65
C HIS A 25 29.25 -9.46 15.29
N LEU A 26 29.35 -8.56 14.33
CA LEU A 26 28.87 -8.78 12.94
C LEU A 26 29.87 -8.19 11.95
N ALA A 27 30.35 -9.00 11.02
CA ALA A 27 31.20 -8.56 9.94
C ALA A 27 30.44 -8.43 8.62
N ILE A 28 30.69 -7.35 7.89
CA ILE A 28 30.01 -6.98 6.65
C ILE A 28 31.06 -6.68 5.58
N ALA A 29 30.89 -7.27 4.37
CA ALA A 29 31.66 -6.92 3.18
C ALA A 29 30.75 -6.83 1.98
N ALA A 30 31.02 -5.89 1.08
CA ALA A 30 30.24 -5.65 -0.14
C ALA A 30 28.70 -5.59 0.10
N GLY A 31 28.29 -4.98 1.23
CA GLY A 31 26.88 -4.85 1.59
C GLY A 31 26.20 -6.14 2.07
N LYS A 32 26.97 -7.20 2.32
CA LYS A 32 26.45 -8.49 2.82
C LYS A 32 27.07 -8.87 4.15
N VAL A 33 26.29 -9.54 5.00
CA VAL A 33 26.79 -10.15 6.24
C VAL A 33 27.73 -11.29 5.86
N MET A 34 28.98 -11.23 6.33
CA MET A 34 29.99 -12.27 6.17
C MET A 34 29.95 -13.27 7.33
N ALA A 35 29.86 -12.75 8.55
CA ALA A 35 29.87 -13.55 9.76
C ALA A 35 29.11 -12.84 10.86
N ALA A 36 28.47 -13.61 11.73
CA ALA A 36 27.94 -13.18 13.00
C ALA A 36 28.44 -14.15 14.08
N GLY A 37 28.87 -13.63 15.23
CA GLY A 37 29.45 -14.47 16.25
C GLY A 37 29.89 -13.68 17.48
N GLY A 38 30.91 -14.19 18.16
CA GLY A 38 31.60 -13.58 19.29
C GLY A 38 32.79 -12.71 18.88
N ALA A 39 33.77 -12.60 19.77
CA ALA A 39 34.96 -11.79 19.55
C ALA A 39 35.84 -12.30 18.37
N GLU A 40 35.74 -13.57 18.03
CA GLU A 40 36.45 -14.20 16.88
C GLU A 40 36.19 -13.51 15.55
N VAL A 41 35.04 -12.87 15.39
CA VAL A 41 34.68 -12.07 14.20
C VAL A 41 35.67 -10.93 13.95
N MET A 42 36.36 -10.46 15.01
CA MET A 42 37.42 -9.45 14.86
C MET A 42 38.63 -9.96 14.04
N GLY A 43 38.81 -11.25 13.90
CA GLY A 43 39.83 -11.85 13.00
C GLY A 43 39.62 -11.50 11.51
N LEU A 44 38.44 -11.06 11.13
CA LEU A 44 38.11 -10.56 9.81
C LEU A 44 38.50 -9.09 9.56
N ARG A 45 39.02 -8.41 10.59
CA ARG A 45 39.53 -7.03 10.48
C ARG A 45 40.70 -6.95 9.53
N GLY A 46 40.73 -5.98 8.67
CA GLY A 46 41.84 -5.55 7.82
C GLY A 46 42.17 -4.08 8.03
N GLN A 47 43.20 -3.59 7.38
CA GLN A 47 43.67 -2.20 7.56
C GLN A 47 42.60 -1.14 7.25
N ARG A 48 41.67 -1.42 6.30
CA ARG A 48 40.59 -0.54 5.88
C ARG A 48 39.23 -0.87 6.52
N THR A 49 39.21 -1.82 7.46
CA THR A 49 37.95 -2.18 8.14
C THR A 49 37.54 -1.11 9.11
N ARG A 50 36.36 -0.53 8.90
CA ARG A 50 35.73 0.33 9.91
C ARG A 50 35.15 -0.54 11.03
N VAL A 51 35.46 -0.20 12.27
CA VAL A 51 34.88 -0.87 13.46
C VAL A 51 33.98 0.12 14.17
N ILE A 52 32.73 -0.28 14.44
CA ILE A 52 31.77 0.49 15.23
C ILE A 52 31.57 -0.26 16.55
N ASP A 53 31.91 0.37 17.65
CA ASP A 53 31.61 -0.12 18.98
C ASP A 53 30.16 0.19 19.34
N LEU A 54 29.37 -0.85 19.49
CA LEU A 54 27.93 -0.75 19.78
C LEU A 54 27.63 -0.47 21.26
N ARG A 55 28.61 -0.67 22.17
CA ARG A 55 28.43 -0.44 23.60
C ARG A 55 27.18 -1.10 24.18
N GLY A 56 26.89 -2.33 23.77
CA GLY A 56 25.70 -3.08 24.17
C GLY A 56 24.40 -2.72 23.43
N ALA A 57 24.44 -1.82 22.48
CA ALA A 57 23.24 -1.50 21.67
C ALA A 57 22.72 -2.73 20.90
N ALA A 58 21.41 -2.77 20.70
CA ALA A 58 20.77 -3.82 19.92
C ALA A 58 20.93 -3.58 18.43
N VAL A 59 21.15 -4.66 17.67
CA VAL A 59 21.12 -4.66 16.21
C VAL A 59 20.14 -5.72 15.73
N LEU A 60 19.23 -5.30 14.89
CA LEU A 60 18.21 -6.15 14.25
C LEU A 60 18.32 -6.03 12.73
N PRO A 61 17.84 -7.01 11.95
CA PRO A 61 17.57 -6.79 10.54
C PRO A 61 16.61 -5.60 10.37
N GLY A 62 16.85 -4.80 9.33
CA GLY A 62 15.92 -3.73 9.01
C GLY A 62 14.54 -4.31 8.68
N PHE A 63 13.49 -3.61 9.08
CA PHE A 63 12.13 -4.05 8.87
C PHE A 63 11.78 -4.08 7.38
N ASN A 64 10.87 -4.99 7.03
CA ASN A 64 10.25 -5.06 5.72
C ASN A 64 8.77 -4.70 5.85
N ASP A 65 8.38 -3.58 5.26
CA ASP A 65 6.99 -3.23 5.11
C ASP A 65 6.44 -3.94 3.86
N ALA A 66 5.60 -4.96 4.06
CA ALA A 66 5.18 -5.82 2.98
C ALA A 66 4.21 -5.16 1.99
N HIS A 67 3.57 -4.02 2.37
CA HIS A 67 2.60 -3.31 1.55
C HIS A 67 2.54 -1.83 1.95
N ALA A 68 3.06 -0.95 1.11
CA ALA A 68 2.96 0.49 1.30
C ALA A 68 2.85 1.21 -0.04
N HIS A 69 1.99 2.22 -0.13
CA HIS A 69 1.81 3.04 -1.33
C HIS A 69 2.83 4.17 -1.38
N VAL A 70 4.10 3.82 -1.58
CA VAL A 70 5.25 4.74 -1.43
C VAL A 70 5.18 5.94 -2.37
N VAL A 71 4.90 5.70 -3.66
CA VAL A 71 4.79 6.79 -4.66
C VAL A 71 3.59 7.66 -4.35
N TYR A 72 2.45 7.04 -4.05
CA TYR A 72 1.23 7.77 -3.70
C TYR A 72 1.46 8.65 -2.47
N TYR A 73 1.97 8.10 -1.37
CA TYR A 73 2.35 8.89 -0.20
C TYR A 73 3.29 10.04 -0.56
N GLY A 74 4.34 9.75 -1.33
CA GLY A 74 5.30 10.76 -1.74
C GLY A 74 4.66 11.90 -2.54
N LEU A 75 3.72 11.58 -3.43
CA LEU A 75 2.99 12.56 -4.22
C LEU A 75 2.02 13.39 -3.37
N THR A 76 1.39 12.79 -2.35
CA THR A 76 0.51 13.55 -1.44
C THR A 76 1.27 14.62 -0.64
N ARG A 77 2.59 14.46 -0.48
CA ARG A 77 3.45 15.46 0.20
C ARG A 77 3.70 16.74 -0.61
N PHE A 78 3.12 16.83 -1.82
CA PHE A 78 3.04 18.04 -2.63
C PHE A 78 1.63 18.65 -2.64
N GLY A 79 0.68 18.07 -1.93
CA GLY A 79 -0.67 18.56 -1.73
C GLY A 79 -0.88 19.12 -0.33
N ALA A 80 -2.09 19.62 -0.06
CA ALA A 80 -2.50 20.05 1.27
C ALA A 80 -2.57 18.85 2.23
N ASP A 81 -1.91 18.94 3.37
CA ASP A 81 -2.05 17.97 4.45
C ASP A 81 -3.36 18.27 5.21
N LEU A 82 -4.32 17.34 5.10
CA LEU A 82 -5.63 17.43 5.74
C LEU A 82 -5.75 16.48 6.94
N GLY A 83 -4.67 15.78 7.29
CA GLY A 83 -4.63 14.89 8.46
C GLY A 83 -4.94 15.64 9.74
N GLY A 84 -5.80 15.04 10.59
CA GLY A 84 -6.22 15.63 11.86
C GLY A 84 -7.12 16.87 11.74
N ALA A 85 -7.64 17.20 10.54
CA ALA A 85 -8.66 18.25 10.40
C ALA A 85 -9.91 17.88 11.19
N ARG A 86 -10.44 18.83 11.96
CA ARG A 86 -11.59 18.62 12.83
C ARG A 86 -12.90 19.21 12.30
N SER A 87 -12.84 19.95 11.19
CA SER A 87 -14.03 20.52 10.54
C SER A 87 -13.80 20.73 9.04
N VAL A 88 -14.89 20.83 8.29
CA VAL A 88 -14.87 21.20 6.88
C VAL A 88 -14.26 22.60 6.69
N ALA A 89 -14.56 23.52 7.59
CA ALA A 89 -13.96 24.87 7.57
C ALA A 89 -12.43 24.83 7.65
N GLU A 90 -11.88 23.93 8.45
CA GLU A 90 -10.43 23.74 8.56
C GLU A 90 -9.84 23.16 7.26
N ILE A 91 -10.50 22.19 6.64
CA ILE A 91 -10.11 21.64 5.33
C ILE A 91 -10.04 22.77 4.29
N VAL A 92 -11.10 23.59 4.20
CA VAL A 92 -11.17 24.74 3.28
C VAL A 92 -10.01 25.74 3.53
N ARG A 93 -9.72 26.03 4.78
CA ARG A 93 -8.61 26.92 5.17
C ARG A 93 -7.27 26.36 4.71
N ARG A 94 -6.97 25.09 4.98
CA ARG A 94 -5.72 24.40 4.61
C ARG A 94 -5.56 24.33 3.08
N LEU A 95 -6.63 23.99 2.36
CA LEU A 95 -6.64 24.03 0.90
C LEU A 95 -6.33 25.43 0.38
N ARG A 96 -7.00 26.47 0.90
CA ARG A 96 -6.75 27.84 0.48
C ARG A 96 -5.30 28.28 0.68
N ALA A 97 -4.68 27.89 1.79
CA ALA A 97 -3.28 28.16 2.05
C ALA A 97 -2.38 27.51 1.00
N HIS A 98 -2.55 26.21 0.76
CA HIS A 98 -1.80 25.45 -0.24
C HIS A 98 -1.99 26.01 -1.67
N GLY A 99 -3.20 26.44 -2.02
CA GLY A 99 -3.50 26.97 -3.35
C GLY A 99 -2.72 28.22 -3.74
N ARG A 100 -2.17 28.95 -2.75
CA ARG A 100 -1.31 30.14 -2.99
C ARG A 100 0.06 29.77 -3.53
N GLU A 101 0.53 28.56 -3.29
CA GLU A 101 1.85 28.05 -3.68
C GLU A 101 1.84 27.41 -5.08
N LEU A 102 0.63 27.18 -5.64
CA LEU A 102 0.48 26.49 -6.91
C LEU A 102 0.55 27.44 -8.10
N LYS A 103 1.19 26.96 -9.18
CA LYS A 103 1.27 27.67 -10.46
C LYS A 103 -0.08 27.67 -11.19
N PRO A 104 -0.31 28.61 -12.13
CA PRO A 104 -1.45 28.52 -13.03
C PRO A 104 -1.51 27.18 -13.76
N GLY A 105 -2.72 26.61 -13.89
CA GLY A 105 -2.93 25.31 -14.54
C GLY A 105 -2.64 24.07 -13.69
N GLU A 106 -1.97 24.18 -12.54
CA GLU A 106 -1.80 23.04 -11.65
C GLU A 106 -3.11 22.69 -10.93
N TRP A 107 -3.42 21.41 -10.86
CA TRP A 107 -4.53 20.88 -10.05
C TRP A 107 -4.19 20.99 -8.57
N GLN A 108 -5.22 21.29 -7.76
CA GLN A 108 -5.05 21.36 -6.33
C GLN A 108 -5.48 20.05 -5.68
N GLN A 109 -4.63 19.52 -4.79
CA GLN A 109 -4.86 18.24 -4.15
C GLN A 109 -4.74 18.37 -2.64
N GLY A 110 -5.51 17.58 -1.91
CA GLY A 110 -5.37 17.41 -0.48
C GLY A 110 -5.61 15.96 -0.08
N MET A 111 -5.06 15.56 1.06
CA MET A 111 -5.22 14.19 1.54
C MET A 111 -5.21 14.08 3.05
N GLY A 112 -5.87 13.08 3.57
CA GLY A 112 -5.67 12.59 4.93
C GLY A 112 -6.77 12.97 5.91
N TYR A 113 -7.84 13.65 5.49
CA TYR A 113 -9.00 13.87 6.36
C TYR A 113 -9.72 12.56 6.65
N ARG A 114 -10.49 12.53 7.72
CA ARG A 114 -11.41 11.44 8.08
C ARG A 114 -12.76 12.02 8.41
N VAL A 115 -13.81 11.43 7.85
CA VAL A 115 -15.19 11.86 8.07
C VAL A 115 -15.59 11.74 9.56
N ASP A 116 -15.17 10.67 10.22
CA ASP A 116 -15.45 10.41 11.64
C ASP A 116 -14.74 11.37 12.60
N GLU A 117 -13.66 12.05 12.13
CA GLU A 117 -12.96 13.08 12.90
C GLU A 117 -13.55 14.49 12.71
N LEU A 118 -14.37 14.72 11.66
CA LEU A 118 -14.99 16.01 11.41
C LEU A 118 -16.20 16.26 12.30
N ALA A 119 -16.38 17.49 12.74
CA ALA A 119 -17.54 17.90 13.53
C ALA A 119 -18.86 17.68 12.78
N GLU A 120 -18.86 17.89 11.46
CA GLU A 120 -19.99 17.73 10.58
C GLU A 120 -20.37 16.27 10.29
N LYS A 121 -19.50 15.30 10.63
CA LYS A 121 -19.71 13.85 10.41
C LYS A 121 -20.10 13.48 8.97
N ARG A 122 -19.68 14.29 8.01
CA ARG A 122 -19.89 14.08 6.58
C ARG A 122 -18.65 14.46 5.76
N ALA A 123 -18.57 13.95 4.55
CA ALA A 123 -17.60 14.46 3.57
C ALA A 123 -17.89 15.93 3.23
N PRO A 124 -16.86 16.73 2.89
CA PRO A 124 -17.05 18.05 2.34
C PRO A 124 -17.88 18.01 1.04
N HIS A 125 -18.62 19.06 0.78
CA HIS A 125 -19.37 19.24 -0.47
C HIS A 125 -18.52 19.95 -1.52
N ARG A 126 -18.75 19.69 -2.84
CA ARG A 126 -18.01 20.34 -3.94
C ARG A 126 -17.96 21.87 -3.82
N LEU A 127 -19.09 22.49 -3.42
CA LEU A 127 -19.20 23.94 -3.25
C LEU A 127 -18.36 24.49 -2.10
N GLU A 128 -18.08 23.66 -1.08
CA GLU A 128 -17.17 24.05 0.01
C GLU A 128 -15.71 24.07 -0.48
N LEU A 129 -15.36 23.13 -1.35
CA LEU A 129 -14.04 23.13 -2.00
C LEU A 129 -13.90 24.29 -2.98
N ASP A 130 -14.95 24.64 -3.74
CA ASP A 130 -14.95 25.77 -4.68
C ASP A 130 -14.56 27.08 -3.99
N ARG A 131 -15.01 27.29 -2.75
CA ARG A 131 -14.64 28.47 -1.94
C ARG A 131 -13.13 28.58 -1.66
N ALA A 132 -12.41 27.45 -1.67
CA ALA A 132 -10.97 27.41 -1.42
C ALA A 132 -10.14 27.55 -2.71
N THR A 133 -10.66 27.11 -3.86
CA THR A 133 -9.85 26.73 -5.03
C THR A 133 -9.96 27.69 -6.22
N ARG A 134 -10.81 28.73 -6.16
CA ARG A 134 -10.93 29.80 -7.17
C ARG A 134 -11.00 29.28 -8.61
N ARG A 135 -11.93 28.39 -8.94
CA ARG A 135 -12.11 27.72 -10.25
C ARG A 135 -10.97 26.78 -10.70
N ARG A 136 -9.95 26.58 -9.88
CA ARG A 136 -8.90 25.59 -10.15
C ARG A 136 -9.47 24.19 -9.93
N PRO A 137 -9.28 23.24 -10.85
CA PRO A 137 -9.66 21.85 -10.58
C PRO A 137 -8.97 21.33 -9.32
N ALA A 138 -9.77 20.75 -8.42
CA ALA A 138 -9.27 20.31 -7.12
C ALA A 138 -10.01 19.07 -6.64
N PHE A 139 -9.30 18.27 -5.86
CA PHE A 139 -9.88 17.16 -5.13
C PHE A 139 -9.16 16.92 -3.80
N ILE A 140 -9.87 16.27 -2.91
CA ILE A 140 -9.31 15.79 -1.64
C ILE A 140 -9.62 14.31 -1.48
N ASP A 141 -8.64 13.55 -1.00
CA ASP A 141 -8.79 12.13 -0.73
C ASP A 141 -8.91 11.89 0.78
N GLU A 142 -9.86 11.05 1.16
CA GLU A 142 -9.92 10.51 2.50
C GLU A 142 -8.71 9.63 2.77
N ARG A 143 -8.30 9.52 4.05
CA ARG A 143 -7.11 8.77 4.47
C ARG A 143 -7.12 7.32 3.98
N GLY A 144 -8.27 6.66 3.98
CA GLY A 144 -8.42 5.28 3.52
C GLY A 144 -8.22 5.07 2.02
N GLY A 145 -8.24 6.14 1.21
CA GLY A 145 -8.05 6.03 -0.25
C GLY A 145 -9.25 5.45 -1.01
N HIS A 146 -10.41 5.30 -0.36
CA HIS A 146 -11.63 4.75 -0.93
C HIS A 146 -12.71 5.80 -1.22
N ALA A 147 -12.46 7.07 -0.86
CA ALA A 147 -13.34 8.19 -1.10
C ALA A 147 -12.54 9.43 -1.53
N ARG A 148 -13.09 10.14 -2.50
CA ARG A 148 -12.59 11.41 -3.02
C ARG A 148 -13.71 12.43 -3.05
N VAL A 149 -13.41 13.68 -2.75
CA VAL A 149 -14.31 14.79 -3.04
C VAL A 149 -13.65 15.68 -4.08
N ALA A 150 -14.31 15.84 -5.23
CA ALA A 150 -13.89 16.72 -6.31
C ALA A 150 -14.71 18.01 -6.27
N ASN A 151 -14.08 19.13 -6.57
CA ASN A 151 -14.77 20.41 -6.72
C ASN A 151 -15.48 20.52 -8.09
N SER A 152 -16.28 21.56 -8.28
CA SER A 152 -17.07 21.74 -9.51
C SER A 152 -16.18 21.80 -10.77
N ALA A 153 -15.01 22.42 -10.69
CA ALA A 153 -14.08 22.51 -11.82
C ALA A 153 -13.46 21.14 -12.18
N ALA A 154 -13.17 20.29 -11.19
CA ALA A 154 -12.66 18.95 -11.43
C ALA A 154 -13.74 18.01 -11.97
N LEU A 155 -15.00 18.12 -11.50
CA LEU A 155 -16.13 17.38 -12.07
C LEU A 155 -16.36 17.77 -13.53
N ALA A 156 -16.35 19.07 -13.83
CA ALA A 156 -16.50 19.57 -15.20
C ALA A 156 -15.37 19.06 -16.12
N ALA A 157 -14.11 19.09 -15.66
CA ALA A 157 -12.98 18.56 -16.40
C ALA A 157 -13.11 17.06 -16.69
N ALA A 158 -13.78 16.32 -15.79
CA ALA A 158 -14.06 14.88 -15.94
C ALA A 158 -15.35 14.61 -16.75
N GLY A 159 -16.06 15.63 -17.24
CA GLY A 159 -17.33 15.48 -17.94
C GLY A 159 -18.46 14.92 -17.07
N ILE A 160 -18.35 15.04 -15.73
CA ILE A 160 -19.35 14.53 -14.80
C ILE A 160 -20.51 15.53 -14.71
N THR A 161 -21.72 15.05 -15.08
CA THR A 161 -22.97 15.78 -15.08
C THR A 161 -24.06 15.01 -14.33
N ASP A 162 -25.26 15.58 -14.23
CA ASP A 162 -26.42 14.93 -13.61
C ASP A 162 -26.80 13.63 -14.32
N ALA A 163 -26.52 13.52 -15.63
CA ALA A 163 -26.79 12.33 -16.45
C ALA A 163 -25.68 11.23 -16.30
N THR A 164 -24.55 11.52 -15.66
CA THR A 164 -23.46 10.56 -15.51
C THR A 164 -23.89 9.40 -14.59
N LYS A 165 -23.86 8.19 -15.11
CA LYS A 165 -24.19 6.98 -14.33
C LYS A 165 -23.04 6.56 -13.41
N ASP A 166 -23.39 5.85 -12.35
CA ASP A 166 -22.38 5.21 -11.47
C ASP A 166 -21.60 4.17 -12.29
N PRO A 167 -20.27 4.20 -12.25
CA PRO A 167 -19.47 3.17 -12.91
C PRO A 167 -19.53 1.84 -12.14
N PRO A 168 -19.26 0.72 -12.79
CA PRO A 168 -19.18 -0.57 -12.12
C PRO A 168 -18.22 -0.51 -10.92
N GLY A 169 -18.67 -0.99 -9.76
CA GLY A 169 -17.89 -0.98 -8.52
C GLY A 169 -17.61 0.41 -7.93
N GLY A 170 -18.34 1.45 -8.35
CA GLY A 170 -18.21 2.81 -7.83
C GLY A 170 -19.54 3.52 -7.66
N ARG A 171 -19.51 4.67 -6.98
CA ARG A 171 -20.70 5.49 -6.75
C ARG A 171 -20.38 6.97 -6.78
N LEU A 172 -21.26 7.77 -7.41
CA LEU A 172 -21.25 9.22 -7.33
C LEU A 172 -22.22 9.68 -6.22
N GLY A 173 -21.71 10.51 -5.32
CA GLY A 173 -22.57 11.20 -4.35
C GLY A 173 -23.42 12.26 -5.06
N ARG A 174 -24.69 12.36 -4.66
CA ARG A 174 -25.67 13.30 -5.26
C ARG A 174 -26.42 14.03 -4.18
N ASP A 175 -26.83 15.23 -4.49
CA ASP A 175 -27.80 15.99 -3.74
C ASP A 175 -29.23 15.44 -3.97
N ARG A 176 -30.21 15.98 -3.26
CA ARG A 176 -31.61 15.52 -3.37
C ARG A 176 -32.23 15.73 -4.75
N ASP A 177 -31.75 16.71 -5.49
CA ASP A 177 -32.15 17.02 -6.86
C ASP A 177 -31.45 16.17 -7.93
N GLY A 178 -30.55 15.26 -7.52
CA GLY A 178 -29.78 14.40 -8.41
C GLY A 178 -28.45 14.98 -8.86
N THR A 179 -28.13 16.22 -8.54
CA THR A 179 -26.87 16.89 -8.91
C THR A 179 -25.67 16.25 -8.19
N PRO A 180 -24.56 15.95 -8.90
CA PRO A 180 -23.34 15.43 -8.26
C PRO A 180 -22.80 16.40 -7.20
N ASN A 181 -22.65 15.91 -5.95
CA ASN A 181 -22.20 16.73 -4.83
C ASN A 181 -20.67 16.76 -4.64
N GLY A 182 -19.94 16.07 -5.52
CA GLY A 182 -18.49 15.99 -5.51
C GLY A 182 -17.92 14.71 -4.90
N LEU A 183 -18.69 13.96 -4.12
CA LEU A 183 -18.23 12.71 -3.52
C LEU A 183 -18.14 11.59 -4.58
N LEU A 184 -17.00 10.95 -4.65
CA LEU A 184 -16.69 9.84 -5.56
C LEU A 184 -16.18 8.67 -4.70
N LEU A 185 -16.83 7.52 -4.81
CA LEU A 185 -16.50 6.33 -4.03
C LEU A 185 -15.95 5.23 -4.94
N GLU A 186 -14.91 4.55 -4.46
CA GLU A 186 -14.28 3.40 -5.10
C GLU A 186 -13.88 3.66 -6.58
N SER A 187 -14.36 2.85 -7.53
CA SER A 187 -14.02 3.02 -8.95
C SER A 187 -14.47 4.36 -9.54
N ALA A 188 -15.47 5.04 -8.96
CA ALA A 188 -15.89 6.38 -9.41
C ALA A 188 -14.77 7.43 -9.24
N MET A 189 -13.84 7.24 -8.32
CA MET A 189 -12.66 8.12 -8.18
C MET A 189 -11.82 8.19 -9.45
N ARG A 190 -11.89 7.14 -10.30
CA ARG A 190 -11.15 7.07 -11.57
C ARG A 190 -11.63 8.13 -12.57
N LEU A 191 -12.90 8.48 -12.56
CA LEU A 191 -13.44 9.47 -13.49
C LEU A 191 -12.67 10.80 -13.43
N VAL A 192 -12.33 11.26 -12.24
CA VAL A 192 -11.52 12.47 -12.05
C VAL A 192 -10.03 12.18 -12.18
N ALA A 193 -9.57 11.01 -11.71
CA ALA A 193 -8.17 10.67 -11.78
C ALA A 193 -7.67 10.43 -13.23
N ASP A 194 -8.54 10.05 -14.16
CA ASP A 194 -8.19 9.80 -15.56
C ASP A 194 -7.91 11.09 -16.34
N VAL A 195 -8.55 12.19 -15.96
CA VAL A 195 -8.36 13.50 -16.58
C VAL A 195 -7.35 14.39 -15.82
N GLN A 196 -6.93 13.96 -14.63
CA GLN A 196 -5.90 14.68 -13.90
C GLN A 196 -4.56 14.59 -14.64
N PRO A 197 -3.82 15.71 -14.81
CA PRO A 197 -2.49 15.69 -15.39
C PRO A 197 -1.56 14.73 -14.62
N ARG A 198 -0.85 13.88 -15.33
CA ARG A 198 0.10 12.95 -14.72
C ARG A 198 1.23 13.70 -14.04
N SER A 199 1.57 13.29 -12.83
CA SER A 199 2.75 13.84 -12.15
C SER A 199 4.01 13.53 -12.96
N PRO A 200 4.87 14.54 -13.23
CA PRO A 200 6.13 14.32 -13.95
C PRO A 200 7.01 13.30 -13.21
N LEU A 201 7.84 12.60 -13.98
CA LEU A 201 8.78 11.60 -13.46
C LEU A 201 9.69 12.18 -12.35
N THR A 202 10.14 13.42 -12.51
CA THR A 202 10.92 14.14 -11.48
C THR A 202 10.18 14.29 -10.17
N ARG A 203 8.89 14.65 -10.21
CA ARG A 203 8.05 14.79 -9.01
C ARG A 203 7.80 13.43 -8.34
N ARG A 204 7.64 12.32 -9.13
CA ARG A 204 7.56 10.97 -8.59
C ARG A 204 8.86 10.58 -7.87
N MET A 205 10.01 10.84 -8.48
CA MET A 205 11.32 10.59 -7.87
C MET A 205 11.51 11.36 -6.55
N GLU A 206 11.15 12.64 -6.53
CA GLU A 206 11.18 13.44 -5.30
C GLU A 206 10.23 12.91 -4.23
N GLY A 207 9.02 12.49 -4.63
CA GLY A 207 8.05 11.85 -3.75
C GLY A 207 8.60 10.58 -3.12
N ILE A 208 9.19 9.69 -3.92
CA ILE A 208 9.84 8.47 -3.43
C ILE A 208 10.92 8.80 -2.40
N LEU A 209 11.74 9.83 -2.65
CA LEU A 209 12.78 10.24 -1.69
C LEU A 209 12.22 10.83 -0.40
N LYS A 210 11.07 11.52 -0.45
CA LYS A 210 10.35 11.96 0.76
C LYS A 210 9.84 10.78 1.56
N ALA A 211 9.21 9.80 0.90
CA ALA A 211 8.72 8.57 1.53
C ALA A 211 9.88 7.75 2.11
N GLN A 212 10.97 7.58 1.37
CA GLN A 212 12.16 6.87 1.83
C GLN A 212 12.71 7.42 3.15
N ARG A 213 12.73 8.76 3.31
CA ARG A 213 13.21 9.37 4.57
C ARG A 213 12.34 8.93 5.76
N LEU A 214 11.02 8.94 5.60
CA LEU A 214 10.11 8.48 6.64
C LEU A 214 10.33 6.99 6.94
N LEU A 215 10.31 6.14 5.91
CA LEU A 215 10.45 4.70 6.08
C LEU A 215 11.78 4.33 6.77
N LEU A 216 12.90 4.89 6.32
CA LEU A 216 14.20 4.67 6.93
C LEU A 216 14.29 5.18 8.37
N SER A 217 13.62 6.30 8.71
CA SER A 217 13.59 6.82 10.09
C SER A 217 12.83 5.89 11.05
N ARG A 218 12.01 4.98 10.50
CA ARG A 218 11.29 3.93 11.24
C ARG A 218 12.00 2.57 11.17
N GLY A 219 13.23 2.51 10.65
CA GLY A 219 13.99 1.27 10.50
C GLY A 219 13.49 0.36 9.38
N ILE A 220 12.58 0.82 8.52
CA ILE A 220 12.09 0.09 7.36
C ILE A 220 13.10 0.24 6.23
N THR A 221 13.75 -0.86 5.86
CA THR A 221 14.83 -0.90 4.86
C THR A 221 14.43 -1.61 3.57
N SER A 222 13.27 -2.24 3.54
CA SER A 222 12.67 -2.84 2.35
C SER A 222 11.16 -2.66 2.36
N VAL A 223 10.57 -2.61 1.16
CA VAL A 223 9.14 -2.34 0.99
C VAL A 223 8.56 -3.09 -0.21
N GLY A 224 7.37 -3.66 -0.02
CA GLY A 224 6.45 -3.99 -1.09
C GLY A 224 5.72 -2.73 -1.52
N ALA A 225 6.15 -2.12 -2.62
CA ALA A 225 5.60 -0.84 -3.08
C ALA A 225 4.33 -1.09 -3.89
N ALA A 226 3.19 -0.96 -3.21
CA ALA A 226 1.89 -1.17 -3.82
C ALA A 226 1.48 0.02 -4.70
N VAL A 227 0.91 -0.29 -5.86
CA VAL A 227 0.41 0.69 -6.81
C VAL A 227 -1.11 0.88 -6.66
N ASN A 228 -1.58 2.10 -6.88
CA ASN A 228 -3.01 2.39 -6.97
C ASN A 228 -3.49 2.38 -8.42
N ARG A 229 -2.59 2.66 -9.37
CA ARG A 229 -2.83 2.71 -10.82
C ARG A 229 -1.58 2.28 -11.58
N GLY A 230 -1.81 1.65 -12.73
CA GLY A 230 -0.79 1.07 -13.58
C GLY A 230 0.00 2.06 -14.41
N PHE A 231 0.91 2.78 -13.79
CA PHE A 231 1.85 3.60 -14.54
C PHE A 231 3.25 2.98 -14.51
N ALA A 232 3.80 2.71 -15.69
CA ALA A 232 5.20 2.30 -15.86
C ALA A 232 6.18 3.35 -15.28
N ASP A 233 5.75 4.60 -15.14
CA ASP A 233 6.55 5.68 -14.58
C ASP A 233 6.97 5.46 -13.12
N ASP A 234 6.21 4.70 -12.33
CA ASP A 234 6.58 4.41 -10.95
C ASP A 234 7.79 3.49 -10.91
N LEU A 235 7.75 2.39 -11.66
CA LEU A 235 8.89 1.48 -11.80
C LEU A 235 10.11 2.21 -12.37
N ARG A 236 9.91 3.04 -13.41
CA ARG A 236 10.97 3.86 -14.01
C ARG A 236 11.60 4.83 -13.01
N ALA A 237 10.79 5.46 -12.14
CA ALA A 237 11.29 6.36 -11.10
C ALA A 237 12.20 5.61 -10.10
N TYR A 238 11.82 4.41 -9.69
CA TYR A 238 12.65 3.57 -8.81
C TYR A 238 13.96 3.16 -9.48
N GLN A 239 13.90 2.72 -10.76
CA GLN A 239 15.09 2.34 -11.52
C GLN A 239 16.08 3.48 -11.62
N LEU A 240 15.63 4.68 -12.04
CA LEU A 240 16.48 5.86 -12.14
C LEU A 240 17.08 6.31 -10.79
N LEU A 241 16.33 6.18 -9.70
CA LEU A 241 16.86 6.47 -8.37
C LEU A 241 17.90 5.43 -7.93
N ALA A 242 17.72 4.16 -8.28
CA ALA A 242 18.68 3.11 -8.00
C ALA A 242 19.97 3.29 -8.81
N GLU A 243 19.87 3.55 -10.12
CA GLU A 243 21.00 3.83 -11.02
C GLU A 243 21.82 5.04 -10.53
N ARG A 244 21.16 6.06 -10.00
CA ARG A 244 21.82 7.25 -9.43
C ARG A 244 22.33 7.05 -8.01
N GLY A 245 22.23 5.84 -7.44
CA GLY A 245 22.63 5.54 -6.06
C GLY A 245 21.85 6.29 -4.98
N ARG A 246 20.67 6.83 -5.33
CA ARG A 246 19.82 7.63 -4.42
C ARG A 246 18.78 6.79 -3.68
N LEU A 247 18.48 5.59 -4.16
CA LEU A 247 17.56 4.67 -3.50
C LEU A 247 18.31 3.84 -2.46
N ARG A 248 17.99 4.05 -1.18
CA ARG A 248 18.68 3.43 -0.03
C ARG A 248 17.84 2.36 0.66
N MET A 249 16.66 2.05 0.15
CA MET A 249 15.81 0.94 0.57
C MET A 249 15.63 -0.02 -0.59
N ARG A 250 15.33 -1.28 -0.29
CA ARG A 250 14.96 -2.26 -1.33
C ARG A 250 13.48 -2.13 -1.63
N VAL A 251 13.16 -2.21 -2.90
CA VAL A 251 11.78 -2.06 -3.40
C VAL A 251 11.40 -3.29 -4.21
N ASN A 252 10.30 -3.92 -3.83
CA ASN A 252 9.59 -4.91 -4.61
C ASN A 252 8.34 -4.19 -5.18
N GLU A 253 8.44 -3.66 -6.40
CA GLU A 253 7.41 -2.83 -7.01
C GLU A 253 6.27 -3.70 -7.52
N PHE A 254 5.07 -3.48 -7.03
CA PHE A 254 3.89 -4.15 -7.54
C PHE A 254 3.52 -3.59 -8.90
N LEU A 255 3.11 -4.47 -9.80
CA LEU A 255 2.60 -4.08 -11.09
C LEU A 255 1.07 -4.04 -11.04
N SER A 256 0.48 -3.01 -11.60
CA SER A 256 -0.97 -2.98 -11.71
C SER A 256 -1.47 -4.08 -12.65
N TRP A 257 -2.67 -4.59 -12.38
CA TRP A 257 -3.29 -5.61 -13.19
C TRP A 257 -3.47 -5.18 -14.67
N GLU A 258 -3.62 -3.88 -14.95
CA GLU A 258 -3.68 -3.35 -16.31
C GLU A 258 -2.38 -3.61 -17.12
N LEU A 259 -1.27 -3.91 -16.44
CA LEU A 259 0.01 -4.23 -17.08
C LEU A 259 0.24 -5.75 -17.21
N LEU A 260 -0.71 -6.59 -16.79
CA LEU A 260 -0.52 -8.05 -16.76
C LEU A 260 -0.19 -8.62 -18.13
N GLU A 261 -0.99 -8.30 -19.15
CA GLU A 261 -0.79 -8.81 -20.51
C GLU A 261 0.55 -8.37 -21.09
N ALA A 262 0.91 -7.10 -20.90
CA ALA A 262 2.21 -6.58 -21.34
C ALA A 262 3.38 -7.27 -20.62
N ALA A 263 3.27 -7.44 -19.30
CA ALA A 263 4.28 -8.12 -18.50
C ALA A 263 4.44 -9.59 -18.91
N ALA A 264 3.32 -10.30 -19.13
CA ALA A 264 3.33 -11.67 -19.64
C ALA A 264 3.92 -11.76 -21.04
N GLY A 265 3.54 -10.85 -21.94
CA GLY A 265 3.98 -10.81 -23.33
C GLY A 265 5.49 -10.61 -23.50
N ILE A 266 6.14 -9.85 -22.61
CA ILE A 266 7.60 -9.69 -22.59
C ILE A 266 8.32 -10.77 -21.78
N GLY A 267 7.61 -11.77 -21.25
CA GLY A 267 8.20 -12.85 -20.46
C GLY A 267 8.67 -12.43 -19.07
N LEU A 268 8.14 -11.34 -18.52
CA LEU A 268 8.48 -10.88 -17.16
C LEU A 268 8.02 -11.92 -16.13
N ARG A 269 8.87 -12.18 -15.14
CA ARG A 269 8.56 -13.07 -14.01
C ARG A 269 8.70 -12.32 -12.69
N ALA A 270 7.95 -12.74 -11.68
CA ALA A 270 8.05 -12.18 -10.33
C ALA A 270 9.49 -12.29 -9.80
N GLY A 271 9.98 -11.19 -9.20
CA GLY A 271 11.32 -11.11 -8.66
C GLY A 271 12.42 -10.72 -9.67
N PHE A 272 12.08 -10.53 -10.95
CA PHE A 272 13.03 -10.01 -11.94
C PHE A 272 13.53 -8.62 -11.55
N GLY A 273 14.84 -8.39 -11.68
CA GLY A 273 15.49 -7.11 -11.37
C GLY A 273 16.76 -7.26 -10.56
N GLY A 274 17.20 -6.14 -9.98
CA GLY A 274 18.45 -6.06 -9.21
C GLY A 274 18.28 -6.34 -7.70
N SER A 275 19.36 -6.07 -6.97
CA SER A 275 19.36 -6.20 -5.51
C SER A 275 18.56 -5.09 -4.79
N VAL A 276 18.26 -3.98 -5.50
CA VAL A 276 17.60 -2.81 -4.92
C VAL A 276 16.15 -2.68 -5.41
N VAL A 277 15.89 -2.89 -6.71
CA VAL A 277 14.55 -2.81 -7.31
C VAL A 277 14.24 -4.13 -8.01
N ARG A 278 13.05 -4.65 -7.74
CA ARG A 278 12.53 -5.88 -8.39
C ARG A 278 11.09 -5.68 -8.82
N ALA A 279 10.72 -6.37 -9.89
CA ALA A 279 9.32 -6.55 -10.26
C ALA A 279 8.64 -7.47 -9.24
N GLY A 280 7.61 -6.94 -8.60
CA GLY A 280 6.80 -7.61 -7.59
C GLY A 280 5.59 -8.32 -8.18
N PRO A 281 4.56 -8.55 -7.34
CA PRO A 281 3.32 -9.18 -7.76
C PRO A 281 2.46 -8.25 -8.63
N ILE A 282 1.51 -8.84 -9.32
CA ILE A 282 0.40 -8.13 -9.97
C ILE A 282 -0.59 -7.72 -8.88
N LYS A 283 -0.83 -6.43 -8.73
CA LYS A 283 -1.81 -5.88 -7.79
C LYS A 283 -3.19 -5.82 -8.43
N VAL A 284 -4.18 -6.38 -7.74
CA VAL A 284 -5.59 -6.30 -8.10
C VAL A 284 -6.42 -5.88 -6.88
N PHE A 285 -7.54 -5.22 -7.11
CA PHE A 285 -8.52 -4.86 -6.08
C PHE A 285 -9.76 -5.73 -6.29
N VAL A 286 -10.00 -6.69 -5.39
CA VAL A 286 -11.15 -7.58 -5.50
C VAL A 286 -12.41 -6.93 -4.94
N ASP A 287 -12.30 -6.27 -3.80
CA ASP A 287 -13.41 -5.59 -3.14
C ASP A 287 -13.09 -4.14 -2.77
N GLY A 288 -14.05 -3.47 -2.15
CA GLY A 288 -13.89 -2.11 -1.66
C GLY A 288 -13.34 -2.03 -0.24
N GLY A 289 -13.28 -0.82 0.30
CA GLY A 289 -12.89 -0.55 1.68
C GLY A 289 -14.07 -0.39 2.63
N ALA A 290 -13.83 -0.53 3.94
CA ALA A 290 -14.80 -0.34 5.02
C ALA A 290 -16.11 -1.12 4.81
N GLU A 291 -17.25 -0.43 4.70
CA GLU A 291 -18.58 -1.04 4.58
C GLU A 291 -18.86 -1.67 3.20
N ARG A 292 -17.94 -1.53 2.24
CA ARG A 292 -18.08 -1.98 0.86
C ARG A 292 -17.30 -3.24 0.53
N VAL A 293 -16.83 -3.96 1.55
CA VAL A 293 -16.10 -5.20 1.38
C VAL A 293 -17.04 -6.33 0.92
N ALA A 294 -16.60 -7.15 -0.03
CA ALA A 294 -17.42 -8.21 -0.59
C ALA A 294 -17.55 -9.39 0.38
N MET A 295 -18.77 -9.65 0.83
CA MET A 295 -19.11 -10.70 1.78
C MET A 295 -19.75 -11.90 1.09
N ARG A 296 -19.55 -13.10 1.62
CA ARG A 296 -20.26 -14.33 1.20
C ARG A 296 -21.78 -14.21 1.34
N SER A 297 -22.25 -13.34 2.23
CA SER A 297 -23.67 -13.01 2.38
C SER A 297 -24.28 -12.25 1.20
N GLY A 298 -23.48 -11.89 0.18
CA GLY A 298 -23.89 -11.08 -0.97
C GLY A 298 -23.86 -9.59 -0.73
N LYS A 299 -23.48 -9.14 0.49
CA LYS A 299 -23.27 -7.71 0.77
C LYS A 299 -21.96 -7.19 0.21
N GLY A 300 -21.87 -5.89 0.00
CA GLY A 300 -20.65 -5.20 -0.41
C GLY A 300 -20.52 -5.01 -1.92
N VAL A 301 -19.31 -4.69 -2.37
CA VAL A 301 -19.04 -4.31 -3.76
C VAL A 301 -17.84 -5.09 -4.30
N TRP A 302 -18.03 -5.69 -5.45
CA TRP A 302 -16.94 -6.28 -6.23
C TRP A 302 -16.31 -5.20 -7.13
N ARG A 303 -15.02 -4.96 -7.00
CA ARG A 303 -14.26 -4.12 -7.94
C ARG A 303 -13.70 -4.96 -9.10
N THR A 304 -13.40 -6.22 -8.80
CA THR A 304 -13.09 -7.27 -9.77
C THR A 304 -14.00 -8.44 -9.43
N THR A 305 -14.83 -8.86 -10.36
CA THR A 305 -15.76 -9.98 -10.16
C THR A 305 -15.00 -11.30 -9.96
N PRO A 306 -15.61 -12.32 -9.33
CA PRO A 306 -14.97 -13.63 -9.20
C PRO A 306 -14.57 -14.25 -10.54
N ALA A 307 -15.31 -14.00 -11.62
CA ALA A 307 -14.99 -14.50 -12.96
C ALA A 307 -13.73 -13.82 -13.53
N GLU A 308 -13.68 -12.47 -13.51
CA GLU A 308 -12.52 -11.69 -13.92
C GLU A 308 -11.28 -12.02 -13.08
N LEU A 309 -11.44 -12.21 -11.76
CA LEU A 309 -10.35 -12.57 -10.87
C LEU A 309 -9.75 -13.93 -11.25
N ARG A 310 -10.61 -14.91 -11.57
CA ARG A 310 -10.17 -16.26 -12.01
C ARG A 310 -9.35 -16.19 -13.29
N GLU A 311 -9.79 -15.43 -14.26
CA GLU A 311 -9.08 -15.21 -15.52
C GLU A 311 -7.72 -14.53 -15.28
N LEU A 312 -7.70 -13.45 -14.50
CA LEU A 312 -6.49 -12.71 -14.14
C LEU A 312 -5.46 -13.60 -13.42
N VAL A 313 -5.90 -14.34 -12.40
CA VAL A 313 -5.02 -15.26 -11.65
C VAL A 313 -4.50 -16.37 -12.55
N GLY A 314 -5.34 -16.90 -13.44
CA GLY A 314 -4.94 -17.92 -14.43
C GLY A 314 -3.85 -17.39 -15.37
N THR A 315 -4.03 -16.19 -15.94
CA THR A 315 -3.05 -15.55 -16.82
C THR A 315 -1.75 -15.25 -16.08
N ALA A 316 -1.83 -14.65 -14.89
CA ALA A 316 -0.64 -14.37 -14.07
C ALA A 316 0.13 -15.66 -13.73
N THR A 317 -0.60 -16.73 -13.40
CA THR A 317 0.01 -18.04 -13.08
C THR A 317 0.76 -18.63 -14.26
N ARG A 318 0.17 -18.66 -15.45
CA ARG A 318 0.83 -19.15 -16.67
C ARG A 318 2.09 -18.35 -16.99
N ALA A 319 2.09 -17.04 -16.73
CA ALA A 319 3.24 -16.17 -16.89
C ALA A 319 4.30 -16.30 -15.76
N GLY A 320 4.05 -17.07 -14.70
CA GLY A 320 4.93 -17.15 -13.53
C GLY A 320 4.96 -15.88 -12.70
N LEU A 321 3.86 -15.12 -12.70
CA LEU A 321 3.68 -13.88 -11.95
C LEU A 321 2.82 -14.14 -10.69
N GLN A 322 3.29 -13.66 -9.54
CA GLN A 322 2.52 -13.66 -8.29
C GLN A 322 1.41 -12.61 -8.37
N VAL A 323 0.26 -12.89 -7.78
CA VAL A 323 -0.83 -11.91 -7.60
C VAL A 323 -0.89 -11.47 -6.14
N ALA A 324 -1.10 -10.19 -5.91
CA ALA A 324 -1.38 -9.55 -4.62
C ALA A 324 -2.79 -8.93 -4.69
N ALA A 325 -3.76 -9.63 -4.11
CA ALA A 325 -5.16 -9.26 -4.16
C ALA A 325 -5.58 -8.47 -2.91
N HIS A 326 -6.01 -7.22 -3.08
CA HIS A 326 -6.77 -6.54 -2.03
C HIS A 326 -8.07 -7.31 -1.80
N ALA A 327 -8.20 -7.94 -0.65
CA ALA A 327 -9.35 -8.74 -0.27
C ALA A 327 -9.58 -8.65 1.25
N ILE A 328 -10.56 -7.84 1.64
CA ILE A 328 -10.91 -7.56 3.02
C ILE A 328 -12.03 -8.46 3.49
N GLY A 329 -13.12 -8.57 2.70
CA GLY A 329 -14.28 -9.39 2.99
C GLY A 329 -14.04 -10.88 2.80
N ASP A 330 -14.78 -11.69 3.54
CA ASP A 330 -14.69 -13.15 3.46
C ASP A 330 -15.10 -13.69 2.08
N GLY A 331 -15.98 -12.99 1.37
CA GLY A 331 -16.33 -13.29 -0.02
C GLY A 331 -15.16 -13.06 -0.98
N ALA A 332 -14.46 -11.92 -0.83
CA ALA A 332 -13.28 -11.59 -1.65
C ALA A 332 -12.12 -12.58 -1.41
N ILE A 333 -11.88 -12.96 -0.15
CA ILE A 333 -10.87 -13.96 0.21
C ILE A 333 -11.24 -15.33 -0.37
N ALA A 334 -12.52 -15.72 -0.31
CA ALA A 334 -13.01 -16.97 -0.90
C ALA A 334 -12.79 -17.00 -2.41
N ALA A 335 -13.18 -15.92 -3.11
CA ALA A 335 -12.99 -15.80 -4.56
C ALA A 335 -11.51 -15.90 -4.97
N MET A 336 -10.60 -15.30 -4.18
CA MET A 336 -9.17 -15.44 -4.42
C MET A 336 -8.69 -16.89 -4.22
N CYS A 337 -9.17 -17.58 -3.20
CA CYS A 337 -8.88 -19.01 -3.02
C CYS A 337 -9.39 -19.84 -4.21
N ASP A 338 -10.63 -19.61 -4.68
CA ASP A 338 -11.21 -20.30 -5.83
C ASP A 338 -10.40 -20.09 -7.11
N ALA A 339 -9.93 -18.85 -7.33
CA ALA A 339 -9.10 -18.49 -8.48
C ALA A 339 -7.74 -19.22 -8.45
N VAL A 340 -7.10 -19.30 -7.28
CA VAL A 340 -5.81 -20.00 -7.11
C VAL A 340 -5.97 -21.51 -7.24
N GLU A 341 -7.03 -22.10 -6.70
CA GLU A 341 -7.35 -23.52 -6.85
C GLU A 341 -7.57 -23.88 -8.33
N SER A 342 -8.36 -23.07 -9.05
CA SER A 342 -8.61 -23.26 -10.49
C SER A 342 -7.35 -23.17 -11.33
N ALA A 343 -6.39 -22.31 -10.94
CA ALA A 343 -5.13 -22.13 -11.65
C ALA A 343 -4.05 -23.19 -11.28
N GLY A 344 -4.24 -23.97 -10.23
CA GLY A 344 -3.25 -24.95 -9.73
C GLY A 344 -1.94 -24.31 -9.20
N ALA A 345 -1.98 -23.09 -8.74
CA ALA A 345 -0.81 -22.18 -8.61
C ALA A 345 -0.20 -22.12 -7.20
N VAL A 346 -0.11 -23.22 -6.48
CA VAL A 346 0.39 -23.24 -5.08
C VAL A 346 1.88 -22.81 -4.91
N THR A 347 2.68 -22.86 -5.96
CA THR A 347 4.12 -22.54 -5.91
C THR A 347 4.42 -21.04 -5.94
N LEU A 348 3.52 -20.24 -6.53
CA LEU A 348 3.70 -18.79 -6.67
C LEU A 348 3.42 -18.02 -5.38
N ARG A 349 2.82 -18.69 -4.38
CA ARG A 349 2.52 -18.08 -3.08
C ARG A 349 1.74 -16.78 -3.23
N HIS A 350 0.64 -16.81 -3.98
CA HIS A 350 -0.23 -15.66 -4.17
C HIS A 350 -0.60 -15.02 -2.83
N ARG A 351 -0.86 -13.71 -2.84
CA ARG A 351 -1.01 -12.93 -1.61
C ARG A 351 -2.44 -12.42 -1.48
N VAL A 352 -2.93 -12.46 -0.26
CA VAL A 352 -4.16 -11.77 0.17
C VAL A 352 -3.74 -10.56 0.99
N GLU A 353 -3.92 -9.38 0.42
CA GLU A 353 -3.64 -8.12 1.10
C GLU A 353 -4.81 -7.76 2.02
N HIS A 354 -4.52 -7.27 3.21
CA HIS A 354 -5.43 -6.96 4.31
C HIS A 354 -5.97 -8.20 5.03
N CYS A 355 -6.54 -9.17 4.32
CA CYS A 355 -7.02 -10.44 4.89
C CYS A 355 -7.81 -10.25 6.20
N THR A 356 -8.72 -9.24 6.21
CA THR A 356 -9.28 -8.70 7.46
C THR A 356 -10.35 -9.60 8.04
N ILE A 357 -11.32 -10.07 7.23
CA ILE A 357 -12.40 -10.93 7.66
C ILE A 357 -12.10 -12.35 7.16
N CYS A 358 -11.42 -13.15 7.97
CA CYS A 358 -10.91 -14.46 7.58
C CYS A 358 -11.36 -15.55 8.54
N PRO A 359 -12.55 -16.16 8.33
CA PRO A 359 -13.07 -17.24 9.15
C PRO A 359 -12.23 -18.53 9.04
N PRO A 360 -12.35 -19.47 10.00
CA PRO A 360 -11.47 -20.63 10.11
C PRO A 360 -11.40 -21.52 8.88
N ASP A 361 -12.47 -21.64 8.10
CA ASP A 361 -12.46 -22.40 6.85
C ASP A 361 -11.56 -21.77 5.80
N LEU A 362 -11.58 -20.43 5.67
CA LEU A 362 -10.68 -19.70 4.78
C LEU A 362 -9.22 -19.73 5.26
N GLN A 363 -8.98 -19.69 6.57
CA GLN A 363 -7.63 -19.84 7.12
C GLN A 363 -7.03 -21.19 6.69
N ARG A 364 -7.79 -22.29 6.79
CA ARG A 364 -7.36 -23.63 6.32
C ARG A 364 -7.11 -23.66 4.81
N ARG A 365 -7.98 -23.00 4.02
CA ARG A 365 -7.78 -22.91 2.55
C ARG A 365 -6.51 -22.16 2.20
N LEU A 366 -6.26 -21.01 2.82
CA LEU A 366 -5.03 -20.21 2.61
C LEU A 366 -3.78 -21.04 2.92
N ALA A 367 -3.78 -21.79 4.02
CA ALA A 367 -2.66 -22.68 4.40
C ALA A 367 -2.43 -23.77 3.34
N ARG A 368 -3.48 -24.50 2.93
CA ARG A 368 -3.42 -25.56 1.91
C ARG A 368 -2.89 -25.02 0.57
N LEU A 369 -3.31 -23.83 0.17
CA LEU A 369 -2.92 -23.16 -1.06
C LEU A 369 -1.56 -22.43 -0.94
N ARG A 370 -0.89 -22.51 0.21
CA ARG A 370 0.38 -21.84 0.49
C ARG A 370 0.35 -20.34 0.20
N MET A 371 -0.81 -19.72 0.34
CA MET A 371 -1.00 -18.30 0.14
C MET A 371 -0.40 -17.51 1.32
N VAL A 372 -0.06 -16.25 1.09
CA VAL A 372 0.49 -15.35 2.11
C VAL A 372 -0.59 -14.34 2.51
N ALA A 373 -0.87 -14.22 3.80
CA ALA A 373 -1.69 -13.14 4.33
C ALA A 373 -0.80 -11.93 4.66
N VAL A 374 -1.10 -10.78 4.05
CA VAL A 374 -0.40 -9.53 4.33
C VAL A 374 -1.32 -8.61 5.09
N MET A 375 -0.99 -8.33 6.33
CA MET A 375 -1.91 -7.72 7.28
C MET A 375 -1.32 -6.46 7.91
N GLN A 376 -2.20 -5.58 8.36
CA GLN A 376 -1.83 -4.37 9.08
C GLN A 376 -2.08 -4.58 10.58
N PRO A 377 -1.05 -4.62 11.44
CA PRO A 377 -1.22 -4.76 12.88
C PRO A 377 -2.14 -3.68 13.48
N MET A 378 -2.08 -2.46 12.93
CA MET A 378 -2.96 -1.36 13.34
C MET A 378 -4.45 -1.61 13.05
N ALA A 379 -4.78 -2.48 12.09
CA ALA A 379 -6.18 -2.86 11.84
C ALA A 379 -6.83 -3.52 13.06
N ALA A 380 -6.07 -4.21 13.90
CA ALA A 380 -6.57 -4.77 15.16
C ALA A 380 -7.05 -3.68 16.14
N ARG A 381 -6.44 -2.50 16.12
CA ARG A 381 -6.90 -1.34 16.90
C ARG A 381 -8.21 -0.80 16.34
N PHE A 382 -8.30 -0.67 15.02
CA PHE A 382 -9.54 -0.22 14.35
C PHE A 382 -10.66 -1.26 14.41
N ALA A 383 -10.35 -2.55 14.54
CA ALA A 383 -11.35 -3.60 14.68
C ALA A 383 -12.27 -3.42 15.91
N ARG A 384 -11.81 -2.73 16.93
CA ARG A 384 -12.64 -2.33 18.09
C ARG A 384 -13.59 -1.17 17.79
N GLU A 385 -13.26 -0.38 16.77
CA GLU A 385 -13.96 0.85 16.37
C GLU A 385 -14.77 0.63 15.07
N LEU A 386 -14.61 -0.55 14.39
CA LEU A 386 -15.36 -0.87 13.19
C LEU A 386 -16.85 -0.89 13.51
N PRO A 387 -17.66 -0.13 12.74
CA PRO A 387 -19.10 -0.06 12.98
C PRO A 387 -19.73 -1.44 12.89
N SER A 388 -20.91 -1.56 13.49
CA SER A 388 -21.78 -2.75 13.50
C SER A 388 -22.18 -3.29 12.10
N ALA A 389 -21.66 -2.69 11.03
CA ALA A 389 -21.90 -3.06 9.64
C ALA A 389 -21.59 -4.54 9.32
N PHE A 390 -20.63 -5.13 10.04
CA PHE A 390 -20.21 -6.51 9.82
C PHE A 390 -20.97 -7.55 10.65
N GLY A 391 -21.99 -7.22 11.41
CA GLY A 391 -22.71 -8.15 12.26
C GLY A 391 -21.88 -8.75 13.42
N ALA A 392 -22.53 -9.39 14.40
CA ALA A 392 -21.85 -9.95 15.57
C ALA A 392 -20.94 -11.13 15.21
N HIS A 393 -21.28 -11.88 14.16
CA HIS A 393 -20.56 -13.09 13.72
C HIS A 393 -19.19 -12.77 13.11
N ASP A 394 -19.11 -11.68 12.34
CA ASP A 394 -17.88 -11.31 11.63
C ASP A 394 -16.82 -10.70 12.54
N ARG A 395 -17.20 -10.20 13.72
CA ARG A 395 -16.27 -9.58 14.70
C ARG A 395 -15.22 -10.57 15.23
N TRP A 396 -15.54 -11.84 15.34
CA TRP A 396 -14.65 -12.86 15.90
C TRP A 396 -13.53 -13.28 14.95
N HIS A 397 -13.63 -12.91 13.67
CA HIS A 397 -12.66 -13.26 12.63
C HIS A 397 -11.90 -12.06 12.08
N LEU A 398 -12.08 -10.88 12.70
CA LEU A 398 -11.38 -9.66 12.29
C LEU A 398 -9.91 -9.73 12.69
N ALA A 399 -9.03 -9.35 11.75
CA ALA A 399 -7.59 -9.25 11.97
C ALA A 399 -6.98 -10.51 12.65
N ALA A 400 -7.31 -11.68 12.13
CA ALA A 400 -7.03 -12.99 12.74
C ALA A 400 -5.54 -13.39 12.67
N HIS A 401 -4.59 -12.51 13.07
CA HIS A 401 -3.14 -12.74 12.97
C HIS A 401 -2.69 -14.06 13.63
N GLY A 402 -3.03 -14.24 14.91
CA GLY A 402 -2.67 -15.46 15.67
C GLY A 402 -3.32 -16.73 15.11
N PRO A 403 -4.63 -16.73 14.82
CA PRO A 403 -5.28 -17.87 14.18
C PRO A 403 -4.65 -18.26 12.84
N LEU A 404 -4.34 -17.31 11.96
CA LEU A 404 -3.67 -17.58 10.68
C LEU A 404 -2.30 -18.24 10.86
N LEU A 405 -1.47 -17.71 11.78
CA LEU A 405 -0.17 -18.31 12.10
C LEU A 405 -0.32 -19.75 12.62
N ARG A 406 -1.28 -20.01 13.52
CA ARG A 406 -1.56 -21.37 14.02
C ARG A 406 -2.08 -22.32 12.95
N ALA A 407 -2.80 -21.80 11.95
CA ALA A 407 -3.22 -22.57 10.79
C ALA A 407 -2.09 -22.86 9.79
N GLY A 408 -0.88 -22.34 10.02
CA GLY A 408 0.28 -22.52 9.13
C GLY A 408 0.29 -21.55 7.93
N VAL A 409 -0.53 -20.51 7.94
CA VAL A 409 -0.52 -19.48 6.91
C VAL A 409 0.69 -18.56 7.15
N PRO A 410 1.58 -18.35 6.17
CA PRO A 410 2.60 -17.33 6.26
C PRO A 410 1.95 -15.94 6.39
N VAL A 411 2.29 -15.21 7.45
CA VAL A 411 1.79 -13.85 7.69
C VAL A 411 2.94 -12.86 7.51
N ALA A 412 2.69 -11.80 6.74
CA ALA A 412 3.58 -10.66 6.64
C ALA A 412 2.87 -9.41 7.16
N PHE A 413 3.61 -8.52 7.80
CA PHE A 413 3.06 -7.27 8.31
C PHE A 413 3.38 -6.09 7.40
N SER A 414 2.51 -5.10 7.44
CA SER A 414 2.62 -3.91 6.60
C SER A 414 1.94 -2.70 7.25
N SER A 415 2.32 -1.50 6.79
CA SER A 415 1.70 -0.26 7.23
C SER A 415 0.49 0.14 6.39
N ASP A 416 0.48 -0.25 5.12
CA ASP A 416 -0.44 0.30 4.13
C ASP A 416 -0.36 1.85 4.07
N LEU A 417 0.87 2.38 4.20
CA LEU A 417 1.13 3.83 4.12
C LEU A 417 0.49 4.41 2.84
N PRO A 418 -0.30 5.48 2.87
CA PRO A 418 -0.56 6.42 3.97
C PRO A 418 -1.83 6.13 4.81
N VAL A 419 -2.47 4.99 4.65
CA VAL A 419 -3.64 4.61 5.46
C VAL A 419 -3.27 4.63 6.95
N VAL A 420 -2.14 4.05 7.29
CA VAL A 420 -1.46 4.30 8.57
C VAL A 420 -0.39 5.38 8.32
N PRO A 421 -0.59 6.60 8.82
CA PRO A 421 0.26 7.75 8.48
C PRO A 421 1.67 7.67 9.11
N ASP A 422 1.82 6.91 10.18
CA ASP A 422 3.10 6.61 10.82
C ASP A 422 3.38 5.11 10.70
N PRO A 423 4.21 4.70 9.73
CA PRO A 423 4.55 3.29 9.52
C PRO A 423 5.52 2.82 10.62
N ASN A 424 5.02 2.69 11.83
CA ASN A 424 5.79 2.12 12.93
C ASN A 424 5.60 0.59 12.89
N PRO A 425 6.68 -0.18 12.67
CA PRO A 425 6.64 -1.64 12.56
C PRO A 425 6.31 -2.33 13.87
#